data_2f59ceea8faaf4bb0c6f9bf06a010016
#
_entry.id   2f59ceea8faaf4bb0c6f9bf06a010016
#
_cell.length_a   1.000
_cell.length_b   1.000
_cell.length_c   1.000
_cell.angle_alpha   90.00
_cell.angle_beta   90.00
_cell.angle_gamma   90.00
#
_symmetry.space_group_name_H-M   'P 1'
#
loop_
_entity.id
_entity.type
_entity.pdbx_description
1 polymer ?
#
loop_
_entity_poly.entity_id
_entity_poly.type
_entity_poly.pdbx_seq_one_letter_code
_entity_poly.pdbx_strand_id
1 'polypeptide(L)'
;DFNYKIKINIKSINKKIKEIKNYLNSIDTTLDNSIYGHNNAKKQIKKIIGEWINGEQNGYSFGFEGPPGVGKTSLAIDGICNCLKDENGNKRPFSFIAIGGTSNGSTIQGHNYTYVGSTWGKIVDILIESKCMNPIIFIDELDKVSNSENGKDIIGILTHLTDSTQNYKFQDKYFSGIDLDLSKALFIFSYNDPNKIDKILLDRIHRIKFKPLTLKEKIVISNKYIIPKILNNIGLYDSINISDEIISYIITTFTNEPGVRKLKQLLLDIIRDINLE
;
A
#
# COMPACT_ATOMS: atom_id res chain seq x y z
N ASP A 1 45.94 22.18 -7.34
CA ASP A 1 45.11 21.53 -6.28
C ASP A 1 43.63 21.81 -6.32
N PHE A 2 43.23 23.05 -6.69
CA PHE A 2 41.81 23.41 -6.84
C PHE A 2 41.12 22.62 -7.97
N ASN A 3 41.76 22.55 -9.13
CA ASN A 3 41.25 21.77 -10.28
C ASN A 3 41.14 20.26 -10.00
N TYR A 4 42.01 19.71 -9.15
CA TYR A 4 41.95 18.32 -8.74
C TYR A 4 40.74 18.03 -7.84
N LYS A 5 40.47 18.92 -6.85
CA LYS A 5 39.28 18.83 -5.98
C LYS A 5 37.98 18.96 -6.76
N ILE A 6 37.93 19.86 -7.76
CA ILE A 6 36.76 20.02 -8.65
C ILE A 6 36.51 18.72 -9.46
N LYS A 7 37.56 18.12 -10.05
CA LYS A 7 37.44 16.87 -10.82
C LYS A 7 36.98 15.70 -9.98
N ILE A 8 37.42 15.60 -8.72
CA ILE A 8 36.93 14.57 -7.77
C ILE A 8 35.46 14.79 -7.46
N ASN A 9 35.05 16.03 -7.18
CA ASN A 9 33.64 16.36 -6.91
C ASN A 9 32.74 16.05 -8.12
N ILE A 10 33.14 16.39 -9.33
CA ILE A 10 32.39 16.08 -10.55
C ILE A 10 32.23 14.56 -10.73
N LYS A 11 33.30 13.76 -10.51
CA LYS A 11 33.22 12.30 -10.60
C LYS A 11 32.26 11.72 -9.56
N SER A 12 32.30 12.21 -8.30
CA SER A 12 31.41 11.75 -7.24
C SER A 12 29.94 12.14 -7.52
N ILE A 13 29.70 13.32 -8.04
CA ILE A 13 28.36 13.78 -8.45
C ILE A 13 27.83 12.91 -9.61
N ASN A 14 28.64 12.67 -10.64
CA ASN A 14 28.23 11.84 -11.77
C ASN A 14 27.94 10.38 -11.34
N LYS A 15 28.70 9.85 -10.37
CA LYS A 15 28.43 8.53 -9.78
C LYS A 15 27.08 8.51 -9.07
N LYS A 16 26.80 9.50 -8.20
CA LYS A 16 25.50 9.62 -7.51
C LYS A 16 24.34 9.77 -8.48
N ILE A 17 24.47 10.59 -9.53
CA ILE A 17 23.43 10.73 -10.57
C ILE A 17 23.16 9.40 -11.25
N LYS A 18 24.20 8.61 -11.56
CA LYS A 18 24.02 7.28 -12.16
C LYS A 18 23.33 6.30 -11.21
N GLU A 19 23.68 6.31 -9.93
CA GLU A 19 23.03 5.50 -8.89
C GLU A 19 21.56 5.86 -8.75
N ILE A 20 21.21 7.14 -8.68
CA ILE A 20 19.82 7.63 -8.63
C ILE A 20 19.04 7.18 -9.87
N LYS A 21 19.61 7.34 -11.07
CA LYS A 21 18.95 6.88 -12.32
C LYS A 21 18.70 5.38 -12.32
N ASN A 22 19.67 4.59 -11.89
CA ASN A 22 19.53 3.14 -11.80
C ASN A 22 18.43 2.76 -10.79
N TYR A 23 18.38 3.43 -9.65
CA TYR A 23 17.34 3.23 -8.65
C TYR A 23 15.95 3.60 -9.17
N LEU A 24 15.80 4.75 -9.84
CA LEU A 24 14.52 5.16 -10.46
C LEU A 24 14.06 4.17 -11.55
N ASN A 25 14.98 3.57 -12.30
CA ASN A 25 14.64 2.53 -13.27
C ASN A 25 14.23 1.22 -12.57
N SER A 26 14.87 0.87 -11.45
CA SER A 26 14.48 -0.30 -10.66
C SER A 26 13.09 -0.15 -10.03
N ILE A 27 12.67 1.08 -9.69
CA ILE A 27 11.32 1.37 -9.21
C ILE A 27 10.29 1.05 -10.32
N ASP A 28 10.53 1.48 -11.55
CA ASP A 28 9.61 1.17 -12.66
C ASP A 28 9.43 -0.33 -12.83
N THR A 29 10.53 -1.09 -12.88
CA THR A 29 10.45 -2.56 -13.01
C THR A 29 9.75 -3.21 -11.82
N THR A 30 9.97 -2.72 -10.59
CA THR A 30 9.32 -3.25 -9.39
C THR A 30 7.83 -2.97 -9.40
N LEU A 31 7.41 -1.75 -9.75
CA LEU A 31 6.00 -1.38 -9.85
C LEU A 31 5.30 -2.12 -10.99
N ASP A 32 5.98 -2.36 -12.13
CA ASP A 32 5.42 -3.10 -13.25
C ASP A 32 5.24 -4.59 -12.95
N ASN A 33 6.15 -5.16 -12.17
CA ASN A 33 6.04 -6.54 -11.71
C ASN A 33 4.96 -6.73 -10.62
N SER A 34 4.61 -5.68 -9.87
CA SER A 34 3.64 -5.75 -8.77
C SER A 34 2.19 -5.87 -9.25
N ILE A 35 1.80 -5.06 -10.22
CA ILE A 35 0.45 -5.06 -10.82
C ILE A 35 0.52 -4.72 -12.32
N TYR A 36 -0.43 -5.22 -13.07
CA TYR A 36 -0.60 -4.86 -14.47
C TYR A 36 -1.36 -3.54 -14.63
N GLY A 37 -0.98 -2.72 -15.60
CA GLY A 37 -1.67 -1.46 -15.89
C GLY A 37 -1.48 -0.38 -14.83
N HIS A 38 -2.50 0.45 -14.64
CA HIS A 38 -2.51 1.57 -13.68
C HIS A 38 -1.30 2.53 -13.78
N ASN A 39 -0.83 2.80 -15.01
CA ASN A 39 0.39 3.58 -15.28
C ASN A 39 0.38 4.97 -14.61
N ASN A 40 -0.80 5.59 -14.49
CA ASN A 40 -0.91 6.87 -13.80
C ASN A 40 -0.62 6.76 -12.30
N ALA A 41 -1.13 5.71 -11.65
CA ALA A 41 -0.86 5.45 -10.23
C ALA A 41 0.64 5.19 -9.99
N LYS A 42 1.25 4.33 -10.80
CA LYS A 42 2.69 4.04 -10.75
C LYS A 42 3.54 5.29 -10.94
N LYS A 43 3.18 6.14 -11.92
CA LYS A 43 3.87 7.40 -12.19
C LYS A 43 3.79 8.38 -11.02
N GLN A 44 2.65 8.47 -10.35
CA GLN A 44 2.49 9.34 -9.17
C GLN A 44 3.34 8.83 -8.00
N ILE A 45 3.32 7.53 -7.73
CA ILE A 45 4.16 6.90 -6.70
C ILE A 45 5.65 7.14 -6.99
N LYS A 46 6.09 6.93 -8.24
CA LYS A 46 7.47 7.17 -8.65
C LYS A 46 7.91 8.61 -8.43
N LYS A 47 7.03 9.60 -8.70
CA LYS A 47 7.34 11.02 -8.47
C LYS A 47 7.63 11.28 -6.99
N ILE A 48 6.79 10.77 -6.09
CA ILE A 48 6.94 10.97 -4.65
C ILE A 48 8.19 10.27 -4.12
N ILE A 49 8.47 9.04 -4.57
CA ILE A 49 9.72 8.36 -4.22
C ILE A 49 10.92 9.17 -4.75
N GLY A 50 10.82 9.75 -5.95
CA GLY A 50 11.85 10.62 -6.52
C GLY A 50 12.10 11.90 -5.71
N GLU A 51 11.05 12.48 -5.13
CA GLU A 51 11.17 13.63 -4.21
C GLU A 51 11.93 13.22 -2.94
N TRP A 52 11.67 12.05 -2.39
CA TRP A 52 12.39 11.55 -1.20
C TRP A 52 13.86 11.24 -1.43
N ILE A 53 14.28 10.96 -2.66
CA ILE A 53 15.71 10.75 -2.99
C ILE A 53 16.50 12.05 -2.94
N ASN A 54 15.86 13.16 -3.33
CA ASN A 54 16.53 14.47 -3.50
C ASN A 54 16.29 15.42 -2.33
N GLY A 55 15.32 15.13 -1.45
CA GLY A 55 14.92 16.01 -0.37
C GLY A 55 14.78 15.30 0.98
N GLU A 56 14.12 15.98 1.90
CA GLU A 56 13.75 15.36 3.19
C GLU A 56 12.70 14.29 3.00
N GLN A 57 12.89 13.15 3.64
CA GLN A 57 11.93 12.05 3.64
C GLN A 57 10.80 12.35 4.63
N ASN A 58 9.94 13.28 4.27
CA ASN A 58 8.72 13.51 5.03
C ASN A 58 7.72 12.39 4.75
N GLY A 59 6.94 12.02 5.76
CA GLY A 59 5.84 11.08 5.62
C GLY A 59 4.83 11.57 4.57
N TYR A 60 4.07 10.64 4.04
CA TYR A 60 3.09 10.92 3.01
C TYR A 60 1.80 10.14 3.24
N SER A 61 0.68 10.69 2.81
CA SER A 61 -0.61 10.05 2.92
C SER A 61 -1.22 9.82 1.54
N PHE A 62 -1.29 8.55 1.10
CA PHE A 62 -1.94 8.15 -0.14
C PHE A 62 -3.37 7.69 0.10
N GLY A 63 -4.28 8.04 -0.80
CA GLY A 63 -5.62 7.49 -0.89
C GLY A 63 -5.79 6.67 -2.17
N PHE A 64 -5.82 5.35 -2.06
CA PHE A 64 -6.08 4.44 -3.16
C PHE A 64 -7.58 4.28 -3.36
N GLU A 65 -8.11 5.06 -4.31
CA GLU A 65 -9.52 5.14 -4.65
C GLU A 65 -9.86 4.22 -5.82
N GLY A 66 -10.86 3.36 -5.68
CA GLY A 66 -11.34 2.55 -6.79
C GLY A 66 -12.02 1.25 -6.36
N PRO A 67 -12.62 0.52 -7.31
CA PRO A 67 -13.39 -0.67 -7.01
C PRO A 67 -12.54 -1.79 -6.38
N PRO A 68 -13.19 -2.78 -5.76
CA PRO A 68 -12.47 -3.92 -5.17
C PRO A 68 -11.82 -4.79 -6.25
N GLY A 69 -10.70 -5.43 -5.89
CA GLY A 69 -10.04 -6.41 -6.75
C GLY A 69 -9.20 -5.85 -7.91
N VAL A 70 -8.95 -4.52 -7.96
CA VAL A 70 -8.13 -3.88 -9.02
C VAL A 70 -6.63 -3.81 -8.70
N GLY A 71 -6.19 -4.37 -7.56
CA GLY A 71 -4.77 -4.44 -7.20
C GLY A 71 -4.26 -3.37 -6.23
N LYS A 72 -5.13 -2.62 -5.53
CA LYS A 72 -4.72 -1.60 -4.54
C LYS A 72 -3.75 -2.14 -3.50
N THR A 73 -4.12 -3.22 -2.82
CA THR A 73 -3.28 -3.86 -1.78
C THR A 73 -2.00 -4.46 -2.37
N SER A 74 -2.07 -5.08 -3.55
CA SER A 74 -0.88 -5.62 -4.23
C SER A 74 0.12 -4.53 -4.58
N LEU A 75 -0.34 -3.37 -5.06
CA LEU A 75 0.55 -2.24 -5.34
C LEU A 75 1.23 -1.73 -4.06
N ALA A 76 0.55 -1.72 -2.93
CA ALA A 76 1.14 -1.31 -1.65
C ALA A 76 2.20 -2.32 -1.19
N ILE A 77 1.86 -3.61 -1.14
CA ILE A 77 2.73 -4.67 -0.59
C ILE A 77 3.84 -5.04 -1.58
N ASP A 78 3.46 -5.42 -2.82
CA ASP A 78 4.41 -5.95 -3.80
C ASP A 78 5.13 -4.82 -4.57
N GLY A 79 4.52 -3.63 -4.63
CA GLY A 79 5.08 -2.45 -5.29
C GLY A 79 5.84 -1.55 -4.32
N ILE A 80 5.15 -0.75 -3.53
CA ILE A 80 5.74 0.33 -2.72
C ILE A 80 6.73 -0.22 -1.69
N CYS A 81 6.39 -1.28 -0.95
CA CYS A 81 7.31 -1.88 0.02
C CYS A 81 8.59 -2.40 -0.61
N ASN A 82 8.50 -2.97 -1.82
CA ASN A 82 9.67 -3.47 -2.53
C ASN A 82 10.52 -2.36 -3.15
N CYS A 83 9.94 -1.18 -3.39
CA CYS A 83 10.68 0.00 -3.83
C CYS A 83 11.44 0.66 -2.69
N LEU A 84 10.90 0.64 -1.46
CA LEU A 84 11.49 1.33 -0.31
C LEU A 84 12.35 0.35 0.49
N LYS A 85 13.65 0.39 0.24
CA LYS A 85 14.66 -0.43 0.94
C LYS A 85 15.62 0.47 1.71
N ASP A 86 16.11 -0.04 2.83
CA ASP A 86 17.20 0.58 3.57
C ASP A 86 18.56 0.36 2.88
N GLU A 87 19.64 0.94 3.44
CA GLU A 87 20.99 0.80 2.94
C GLU A 87 21.50 -0.66 2.94
N ASN A 88 20.91 -1.51 3.77
CA ASN A 88 21.21 -2.94 3.87
C ASN A 88 20.37 -3.80 2.92
N GLY A 89 19.48 -3.18 2.13
CA GLY A 89 18.57 -3.88 1.22
C GLY A 89 17.32 -4.46 1.87
N ASN A 90 17.09 -4.23 3.18
CA ASN A 90 15.87 -4.66 3.85
C ASN A 90 14.70 -3.81 3.41
N LYS A 91 13.55 -4.44 3.22
CA LYS A 91 12.31 -3.75 2.87
C LYS A 91 11.83 -2.92 4.06
N ARG A 92 11.26 -1.74 3.77
CA ARG A 92 10.59 -0.93 4.78
C ARG A 92 9.43 -1.72 5.39
N PRO A 93 9.31 -1.78 6.72
CA PRO A 93 8.25 -2.53 7.39
C PRO A 93 6.87 -2.09 6.94
N PHE A 94 5.99 -3.08 6.74
CA PHE A 94 4.61 -2.88 6.29
C PHE A 94 3.65 -3.46 7.32
N SER A 95 2.65 -2.68 7.68
CA SER A 95 1.61 -3.10 8.61
C SER A 95 0.23 -2.81 8.04
N PHE A 96 -0.73 -3.69 8.35
CA PHE A 96 -2.09 -3.63 7.84
C PHE A 96 -3.07 -3.36 8.98
N ILE A 97 -3.98 -2.40 8.78
CA ILE A 97 -5.09 -2.08 9.67
C ILE A 97 -6.39 -2.15 8.86
N ALA A 98 -7.30 -3.06 9.21
CA ALA A 98 -8.65 -3.08 8.67
C ALA A 98 -9.56 -2.23 9.57
N ILE A 99 -10.01 -1.08 9.07
CA ILE A 99 -10.88 -0.18 9.86
C ILE A 99 -12.37 -0.54 9.70
N GLY A 100 -12.77 -1.16 8.62
CA GLY A 100 -14.18 -1.47 8.34
C GLY A 100 -14.91 -2.34 9.37
N GLY A 101 -14.20 -2.96 10.30
CA GLY A 101 -14.75 -3.72 11.42
C GLY A 101 -14.49 -3.11 12.80
N THR A 102 -13.75 -1.99 12.89
CA THR A 102 -13.43 -1.36 14.17
C THR A 102 -14.56 -0.44 14.60
N SER A 103 -15.06 -0.65 15.81
CA SER A 103 -16.18 0.12 16.37
C SER A 103 -15.73 1.29 17.26
N ASN A 104 -14.40 1.43 17.53
CA ASN A 104 -13.92 2.40 18.51
C ASN A 104 -12.52 2.95 18.15
N GLY A 105 -12.33 4.24 18.32
CA GLY A 105 -11.02 4.93 18.14
C GLY A 105 -9.93 4.42 19.08
N SER A 106 -10.28 3.86 20.23
CA SER A 106 -9.33 3.25 21.17
C SER A 106 -8.55 2.08 20.57
N THR A 107 -9.07 1.41 19.54
CA THR A 107 -8.31 0.39 18.79
C THR A 107 -7.04 0.98 18.14
N ILE A 108 -7.10 2.23 17.69
CA ILE A 108 -5.97 2.90 17.01
C ILE A 108 -5.06 3.61 18.00
N GLN A 109 -5.66 4.35 18.97
CA GLN A 109 -4.95 5.25 19.88
C GLN A 109 -4.85 4.73 21.33
N GLY A 110 -5.36 3.52 21.62
CA GLY A 110 -5.33 2.95 22.96
C GLY A 110 -6.41 3.50 23.91
N HIS A 111 -6.42 2.97 25.13
CA HIS A 111 -7.28 3.39 26.22
C HIS A 111 -6.47 4.14 27.28
N ASN A 112 -7.11 5.04 28.03
CA ASN A 112 -6.45 5.68 29.18
C ASN A 112 -5.99 4.62 30.17
N TYR A 113 -4.73 4.71 30.62
CA TYR A 113 -4.10 3.75 31.54
C TYR A 113 -4.81 3.58 32.89
N THR A 114 -5.72 4.50 33.24
CA THR A 114 -6.50 4.45 34.49
C THR A 114 -7.63 3.41 34.48
N TYR A 115 -7.98 2.84 33.32
CA TYR A 115 -9.01 1.81 33.25
C TYR A 115 -8.45 0.42 33.42
N VAL A 116 -9.16 -0.44 34.16
CA VAL A 116 -8.79 -1.87 34.29
C VAL A 116 -8.88 -2.54 32.92
N GLY A 117 -7.81 -3.24 32.53
CA GLY A 117 -7.74 -3.89 31.23
C GLY A 117 -7.38 -2.96 30.06
N SER A 118 -6.92 -1.73 30.36
CA SER A 118 -6.45 -0.81 29.32
C SER A 118 -5.19 -1.35 28.61
N THR A 119 -5.13 -1.08 27.31
CA THR A 119 -4.01 -1.43 26.45
C THR A 119 -3.68 -0.24 25.54
N TRP A 120 -2.46 -0.22 25.02
CA TRP A 120 -2.07 0.73 23.97
C TRP A 120 -2.76 0.43 22.64
N GLY A 121 -2.70 1.38 21.72
CA GLY A 121 -3.33 1.28 20.42
C GLY A 121 -2.49 0.57 19.36
N LYS A 122 -3.14 0.27 18.24
CA LYS A 122 -2.52 -0.46 17.12
C LYS A 122 -1.33 0.27 16.50
N ILE A 123 -1.29 1.60 16.56
CA ILE A 123 -0.14 2.39 16.09
C ILE A 123 1.12 2.03 16.90
N VAL A 124 1.01 1.95 18.21
CA VAL A 124 2.12 1.56 19.10
C VAL A 124 2.56 0.12 18.83
N ASP A 125 1.62 -0.82 18.69
CA ASP A 125 1.94 -2.20 18.28
C ASP A 125 2.80 -2.24 17.03
N ILE A 126 2.40 -1.47 16.00
CA ILE A 126 3.11 -1.38 14.72
C ILE A 126 4.54 -0.85 14.93
N LEU A 127 4.73 0.17 15.75
CA LEU A 127 6.05 0.71 16.02
C LEU A 127 6.94 -0.28 16.78
N ILE A 128 6.37 -1.02 17.73
CA ILE A 128 7.08 -2.07 18.49
C ILE A 128 7.50 -3.23 17.56
N GLU A 129 6.55 -3.73 16.72
CA GLU A 129 6.81 -4.83 15.80
C GLU A 129 7.81 -4.45 14.69
N SER A 130 7.66 -3.25 14.14
CA SER A 130 8.51 -2.75 13.04
C SER A 130 9.89 -2.29 13.50
N LYS A 131 10.04 -1.95 14.78
CA LYS A 131 11.27 -1.37 15.37
C LYS A 131 11.79 -0.14 14.61
N CYS A 132 10.89 0.61 13.96
CA CYS A 132 11.23 1.83 13.23
C CYS A 132 10.11 2.87 13.34
N MET A 133 10.46 4.15 13.22
CA MET A 133 9.52 5.28 13.27
C MET A 133 9.00 5.70 11.89
N ASN A 134 9.36 4.96 10.85
CA ASN A 134 8.95 5.24 9.46
C ASN A 134 8.30 4.03 8.77
N PRO A 135 7.43 3.24 9.41
CA PRO A 135 6.77 2.10 8.78
C PRO A 135 5.82 2.56 7.65
N ILE A 136 5.44 1.61 6.80
CA ILE A 136 4.31 1.76 5.87
C ILE A 136 3.08 1.21 6.56
N ILE A 137 2.07 2.05 6.78
CA ILE A 137 0.81 1.67 7.43
C ILE A 137 -0.31 1.70 6.40
N PHE A 138 -0.80 0.52 6.03
CA PHE A 138 -1.92 0.38 5.10
C PHE A 138 -3.23 0.26 5.86
N ILE A 139 -4.13 1.19 5.61
CA ILE A 139 -5.42 1.32 6.28
C ILE A 139 -6.51 1.02 5.26
N ASP A 140 -7.16 -0.14 5.39
CA ASP A 140 -8.18 -0.60 4.45
C ASP A 140 -9.60 -0.26 4.89
N GLU A 141 -10.49 -0.20 3.91
CA GLU A 141 -11.93 0.02 4.10
C GLU A 141 -12.29 1.34 4.79
N LEU A 142 -11.58 2.43 4.46
CA LEU A 142 -11.83 3.75 5.05
C LEU A 142 -13.28 4.24 4.83
N ASP A 143 -13.91 3.87 3.72
CA ASP A 143 -15.30 4.21 3.37
C ASP A 143 -16.35 3.41 4.16
N LYS A 144 -15.94 2.46 5.00
CA LYS A 144 -16.82 1.69 5.89
C LYS A 144 -16.84 2.19 7.32
N VAL A 145 -16.08 3.23 7.65
CA VAL A 145 -16.14 3.88 8.95
C VAL A 145 -17.54 4.51 9.12
N SER A 146 -18.21 4.16 10.21
CA SER A 146 -19.58 4.62 10.49
C SER A 146 -19.62 6.11 10.79
N ASN A 147 -20.78 6.75 10.54
CA ASN A 147 -21.02 8.14 10.93
C ASN A 147 -21.44 8.30 12.42
N SER A 148 -21.30 7.25 13.23
CA SER A 148 -21.51 7.28 14.68
C SER A 148 -20.45 8.13 15.41
N GLU A 149 -20.66 8.43 16.68
CA GLU A 149 -19.66 9.13 17.50
C GLU A 149 -18.31 8.40 17.50
N ASN A 150 -18.32 7.09 17.64
CA ASN A 150 -17.11 6.26 17.58
C ASN A 150 -16.39 6.36 16.21
N GLY A 151 -17.15 6.45 15.12
CA GLY A 151 -16.59 6.65 13.81
C GLY A 151 -15.97 8.04 13.63
N LYS A 152 -16.58 9.07 14.21
CA LYS A 152 -16.01 10.43 14.24
C LYS A 152 -14.70 10.48 15.01
N ASP A 153 -14.57 9.73 16.11
CA ASP A 153 -13.32 9.62 16.86
C ASP A 153 -12.22 9.00 15.99
N ILE A 154 -12.53 7.93 15.26
CA ILE A 154 -11.59 7.31 14.32
C ILE A 154 -11.14 8.32 13.26
N ILE A 155 -12.07 9.04 12.64
CA ILE A 155 -11.77 10.06 11.64
C ILE A 155 -10.91 11.18 12.23
N GLY A 156 -11.20 11.62 13.45
CA GLY A 156 -10.39 12.62 14.17
C GLY A 156 -8.94 12.17 14.35
N ILE A 157 -8.73 10.91 14.78
CA ILE A 157 -7.40 10.34 14.96
C ILE A 157 -6.66 10.26 13.61
N LEU A 158 -7.33 9.78 12.55
CA LEU A 158 -6.73 9.68 11.22
C LEU A 158 -6.39 11.04 10.62
N THR A 159 -7.25 12.04 10.86
CA THR A 159 -7.02 13.42 10.45
C THR A 159 -5.76 13.99 11.11
N HIS A 160 -5.56 13.69 12.39
CA HIS A 160 -4.35 14.08 13.13
C HIS A 160 -3.10 13.38 12.60
N LEU A 161 -3.18 12.07 12.30
CA LEU A 161 -2.07 11.29 11.74
C LEU A 161 -1.64 11.75 10.34
N THR A 162 -2.59 12.26 9.54
CA THR A 162 -2.31 12.74 8.18
C THR A 162 -1.85 14.19 8.12
N ASP A 163 -1.96 14.93 9.22
CA ASP A 163 -1.52 16.33 9.31
C ASP A 163 -0.01 16.41 9.57
N SER A 164 0.76 16.87 8.59
CA SER A 164 2.21 17.04 8.70
C SER A 164 2.63 18.05 9.79
N THR A 165 1.72 18.93 10.23
CA THR A 165 1.99 19.90 11.30
C THR A 165 1.78 19.34 12.70
N GLN A 166 1.18 18.17 12.84
CA GLN A 166 0.78 17.59 14.12
C GLN A 166 1.27 16.15 14.33
N ASN A 167 1.51 15.40 13.27
CA ASN A 167 1.84 13.98 13.32
C ASN A 167 3.19 13.65 13.99
N TYR A 168 4.06 14.64 14.17
CA TYR A 168 5.31 14.49 14.93
C TYR A 168 5.08 14.44 16.46
N LYS A 169 3.88 14.75 16.92
CA LYS A 169 3.45 14.72 18.34
C LYS A 169 2.24 13.80 18.53
N PHE A 170 2.21 12.67 17.87
CA PHE A 170 1.17 11.69 18.13
C PHE A 170 1.32 11.13 19.54
N GLN A 171 0.22 11.14 20.32
CA GLN A 171 0.18 10.55 21.66
C GLN A 171 -0.82 9.40 21.71
N ASP A 172 -0.35 8.26 22.17
CA ASP A 172 -1.21 7.15 22.54
C ASP A 172 -1.84 7.44 23.91
N LYS A 173 -3.12 7.11 24.09
CA LYS A 173 -3.83 7.39 25.37
C LYS A 173 -3.27 6.57 26.54
N TYR A 174 -2.74 5.39 26.27
CA TYR A 174 -2.09 4.57 27.29
C TYR A 174 -0.76 5.17 27.74
N PHE A 175 0.03 5.69 26.80
CA PHE A 175 1.31 6.35 27.03
C PHE A 175 1.14 7.88 27.07
N SER A 176 0.19 8.36 27.85
CA SER A 176 -0.09 9.81 27.97
C SER A 176 1.17 10.58 28.34
N GLY A 177 1.45 11.66 27.61
CA GLY A 177 2.62 12.51 27.80
C GLY A 177 3.88 12.06 27.04
N ILE A 178 3.84 10.96 26.28
CA ILE A 178 4.94 10.53 25.42
C ILE A 178 4.59 10.86 23.97
N ASP A 179 5.35 11.76 23.36
CA ASP A 179 5.19 12.10 21.94
C ASP A 179 5.88 11.06 21.05
N LEU A 180 5.14 10.51 20.09
CA LEU A 180 5.64 9.59 19.07
C LEU A 180 5.71 10.33 17.73
N ASP A 181 6.90 10.43 17.17
CA ASP A 181 7.13 11.12 15.89
C ASP A 181 6.77 10.23 14.71
N LEU A 182 5.60 10.43 14.14
CA LEU A 182 5.10 9.73 12.94
C LEU A 182 5.29 10.56 11.66
N SER A 183 6.03 11.67 11.70
CA SER A 183 6.24 12.55 10.56
C SER A 183 6.91 11.88 9.36
N LYS A 184 7.59 10.75 9.57
CA LYS A 184 8.25 9.96 8.51
C LYS A 184 7.50 8.69 8.14
N ALA A 185 6.37 8.39 8.78
CA ALA A 185 5.54 7.25 8.45
C ALA A 185 4.83 7.46 7.09
N LEU A 186 4.62 6.37 6.36
CA LEU A 186 3.86 6.38 5.11
C LEU A 186 2.49 5.77 5.36
N PHE A 187 1.44 6.58 5.25
CA PHE A 187 0.07 6.12 5.36
C PHE A 187 -0.52 5.85 3.98
N ILE A 188 -1.15 4.69 3.80
CA ILE A 188 -1.84 4.32 2.56
C ILE A 188 -3.28 3.93 2.94
N PHE A 189 -4.23 4.76 2.57
CA PHE A 189 -5.65 4.52 2.77
C PHE A 189 -6.25 3.85 1.54
N SER A 190 -7.05 2.80 1.74
CA SER A 190 -7.77 2.14 0.65
C SER A 190 -9.28 2.30 0.87
N TYR A 191 -9.98 2.70 -0.18
CA TYR A 191 -11.42 2.90 -0.17
C TYR A 191 -12.02 2.74 -1.58
N ASN A 192 -13.33 2.50 -1.63
CA ASN A 192 -14.03 2.35 -2.89
C ASN A 192 -14.84 3.61 -3.23
N ASP A 193 -15.54 4.18 -2.26
CA ASP A 193 -16.43 5.34 -2.45
C ASP A 193 -15.92 6.56 -1.65
N PRO A 194 -15.37 7.59 -2.33
CA PRO A 194 -14.87 8.79 -1.66
C PRO A 194 -15.98 9.62 -1.03
N ASN A 195 -17.25 9.48 -1.46
CA ASN A 195 -18.35 10.27 -0.92
C ASN A 195 -18.74 9.86 0.51
N LYS A 196 -18.30 8.68 0.94
CA LYS A 196 -18.53 8.17 2.31
C LYS A 196 -17.44 8.58 3.30
N ILE A 197 -16.39 9.24 2.84
CA ILE A 197 -15.26 9.65 3.66
C ILE A 197 -15.45 11.11 4.06
N ASP A 198 -15.03 11.44 5.27
CA ASP A 198 -15.00 12.82 5.76
C ASP A 198 -14.15 13.70 4.82
N LYS A 199 -14.67 14.88 4.49
CA LYS A 199 -14.04 15.78 3.53
C LYS A 199 -12.70 16.33 4.03
N ILE A 200 -12.59 16.61 5.34
CA ILE A 200 -11.37 17.15 5.94
C ILE A 200 -10.24 16.12 5.84
N LEU A 201 -10.53 14.86 6.15
CA LEU A 201 -9.55 13.77 5.98
C LEU A 201 -9.20 13.57 4.50
N LEU A 202 -10.19 13.61 3.61
CA LEU A 202 -9.97 13.38 2.18
C LEU A 202 -9.09 14.48 1.54
N ASP A 203 -9.18 15.72 1.99
CA ASP A 203 -8.36 16.84 1.52
C ASP A 203 -6.88 16.72 1.94
N ARG A 204 -6.58 15.94 2.99
CA ARG A 204 -5.22 15.68 3.47
C ARG A 204 -4.55 14.49 2.81
N ILE A 205 -5.30 13.73 2.02
CA ILE A 205 -4.85 12.50 1.38
C ILE A 205 -4.60 12.73 -0.11
N HIS A 206 -3.41 12.37 -0.60
CA HIS A 206 -3.12 12.41 -2.03
C HIS A 206 -3.85 11.26 -2.75
N ARG A 207 -4.88 11.60 -3.51
CA ARG A 207 -5.77 10.62 -4.14
C ARG A 207 -5.17 10.03 -5.40
N ILE A 208 -5.05 8.70 -5.43
CA ILE A 208 -4.63 7.92 -6.58
C ILE A 208 -5.80 7.06 -7.04
N LYS A 209 -6.32 7.33 -8.25
CA LYS A 209 -7.49 6.64 -8.79
C LYS A 209 -7.11 5.38 -9.54
N PHE A 210 -7.76 4.27 -9.17
CA PHE A 210 -7.72 2.98 -9.84
C PHE A 210 -8.99 2.80 -10.67
N LYS A 211 -8.83 2.56 -11.96
CA LYS A 211 -9.96 2.33 -12.88
C LYS A 211 -10.39 0.85 -12.84
N PRO A 212 -11.66 0.56 -13.17
CA PRO A 212 -12.07 -0.81 -13.45
C PRO A 212 -11.19 -1.43 -14.54
N LEU A 213 -10.92 -2.73 -14.43
CA LEU A 213 -10.13 -3.46 -15.40
C LEU A 213 -10.98 -3.85 -16.60
N THR A 214 -10.45 -3.67 -17.80
CA THR A 214 -11.05 -4.14 -19.04
C THR A 214 -10.90 -5.66 -19.22
N LEU A 215 -11.69 -6.28 -20.08
CA LEU A 215 -11.60 -7.70 -20.38
C LEU A 215 -10.18 -8.11 -20.82
N LYS A 216 -9.56 -7.33 -21.70
CA LYS A 216 -8.19 -7.58 -22.17
C LYS A 216 -7.17 -7.54 -21.02
N GLU A 217 -7.29 -6.57 -20.13
CA GLU A 217 -6.40 -6.46 -18.97
C GLU A 217 -6.58 -7.64 -18.01
N LYS A 218 -7.82 -8.09 -17.78
CA LYS A 218 -8.10 -9.26 -16.92
C LYS A 218 -7.50 -10.55 -17.50
N ILE A 219 -7.56 -10.76 -18.81
CA ILE A 219 -6.92 -11.92 -19.47
C ILE A 219 -5.40 -11.87 -19.24
N VAL A 220 -4.78 -10.72 -19.49
CA VAL A 220 -3.33 -10.56 -19.28
C VAL A 220 -2.95 -10.79 -17.81
N ILE A 221 -3.74 -10.26 -16.86
CA ILE A 221 -3.52 -10.45 -15.43
C ILE A 221 -3.64 -11.93 -15.05
N SER A 222 -4.63 -12.63 -15.61
CA SER A 222 -4.82 -14.07 -15.37
C SER A 222 -3.60 -14.88 -15.79
N ASN A 223 -3.13 -14.67 -17.02
CA ASN A 223 -2.00 -15.42 -17.58
C ASN A 223 -0.66 -15.08 -16.95
N LYS A 224 -0.39 -13.80 -16.67
CA LYS A 224 0.93 -13.38 -16.19
C LYS A 224 1.09 -13.41 -14.68
N TYR A 225 0.01 -13.27 -13.91
CA TYR A 225 0.10 -13.10 -12.45
C TYR A 225 -0.71 -14.14 -11.68
N ILE A 226 -1.97 -14.41 -12.06
CA ILE A 226 -2.86 -15.25 -11.25
C ILE A 226 -2.53 -16.72 -11.43
N ILE A 227 -2.54 -17.22 -12.66
CA ILE A 227 -2.33 -18.65 -12.97
C ILE A 227 -0.93 -19.09 -12.53
N PRO A 228 0.17 -18.40 -12.88
CA PRO A 228 1.50 -18.81 -12.43
C PRO A 228 1.63 -18.83 -10.90
N LYS A 229 1.02 -17.85 -10.20
CA LYS A 229 1.04 -17.81 -8.74
C LYS A 229 0.26 -18.97 -8.12
N ILE A 230 -0.87 -19.37 -8.69
CA ILE A 230 -1.66 -20.51 -8.24
C ILE A 230 -0.89 -21.81 -8.47
N LEU A 231 -0.35 -22.01 -9.68
CA LEU A 231 0.40 -23.22 -10.04
C LEU A 231 1.65 -23.40 -9.17
N ASN A 232 2.39 -22.31 -8.91
CA ASN A 232 3.54 -22.34 -8.01
C ASN A 232 3.15 -22.73 -6.59
N ASN A 233 2.03 -22.24 -6.07
CA ASN A 233 1.57 -22.55 -4.72
C ASN A 233 1.10 -24.02 -4.56
N ILE A 234 0.63 -24.65 -5.64
CA ILE A 234 0.15 -26.04 -5.65
C ILE A 234 1.29 -27.01 -6.04
N GLY A 235 2.41 -26.50 -6.55
CA GLY A 235 3.54 -27.32 -7.00
C GLY A 235 3.41 -27.83 -8.44
N LEU A 236 2.43 -27.33 -9.20
CA LEU A 236 2.18 -27.66 -10.61
C LEU A 236 2.86 -26.65 -11.56
N TYR A 237 4.18 -26.57 -11.49
CA TYR A 237 4.95 -25.63 -12.32
C TYR A 237 4.71 -25.88 -13.80
N ASP A 238 4.18 -24.88 -14.53
CA ASP A 238 3.97 -24.88 -16.00
C ASP A 238 3.19 -26.09 -16.58
N SER A 239 2.45 -26.84 -15.74
CA SER A 239 1.75 -28.05 -16.14
C SER A 239 0.40 -27.78 -16.81
N ILE A 240 -0.20 -26.61 -16.55
CA ILE A 240 -1.56 -26.29 -17.02
C ILE A 240 -1.51 -24.98 -17.80
N ASN A 241 -2.02 -25.02 -19.03
CA ASN A 241 -2.22 -23.84 -19.86
C ASN A 241 -3.73 -23.63 -20.14
N ILE A 242 -4.25 -22.48 -19.75
CA ILE A 242 -5.66 -22.11 -19.98
C ILE A 242 -5.69 -21.09 -21.11
N SER A 243 -6.44 -21.38 -22.19
CA SER A 243 -6.51 -20.48 -23.34
C SER A 243 -7.23 -19.17 -23.02
N ASP A 244 -6.89 -18.11 -23.74
CA ASP A 244 -7.51 -16.79 -23.59
C ASP A 244 -9.04 -16.83 -23.82
N GLU A 245 -9.51 -17.74 -24.67
CA GLU A 245 -10.93 -17.95 -24.95
C GLU A 245 -11.67 -18.49 -23.72
N ILE A 246 -11.09 -19.48 -23.02
CA ILE A 246 -11.64 -20.03 -21.79
C ILE A 246 -11.65 -18.97 -20.69
N ILE A 247 -10.56 -18.22 -20.51
CA ILE A 247 -10.50 -17.12 -19.54
C ILE A 247 -11.54 -16.06 -19.86
N SER A 248 -11.68 -15.67 -21.13
CA SER A 248 -12.70 -14.72 -21.58
C SER A 248 -14.10 -15.21 -21.26
N TYR A 249 -14.40 -16.49 -21.53
CA TYR A 249 -15.67 -17.12 -21.19
C TYR A 249 -15.96 -17.09 -19.69
N ILE A 250 -14.99 -17.45 -18.85
CA ILE A 250 -15.11 -17.38 -17.39
C ILE A 250 -15.43 -15.95 -16.94
N ILE A 251 -14.72 -14.96 -17.48
CA ILE A 251 -14.91 -13.56 -17.11
C ILE A 251 -16.30 -13.07 -17.47
N THR A 252 -16.76 -13.32 -18.69
CA THR A 252 -18.03 -12.80 -19.20
C THR A 252 -19.24 -13.50 -18.61
N THR A 253 -19.11 -14.79 -18.33
CA THR A 253 -20.24 -15.62 -17.87
C THR A 253 -20.38 -15.62 -16.35
N PHE A 254 -19.26 -15.68 -15.60
CA PHE A 254 -19.32 -15.96 -14.18
C PHE A 254 -18.89 -14.84 -13.26
N THR A 255 -18.00 -13.91 -13.71
CA THR A 255 -17.45 -12.96 -12.76
C THR A 255 -18.02 -11.55 -12.87
N ASN A 256 -18.24 -11.02 -14.05
CA ASN A 256 -18.77 -9.68 -14.33
C ASN A 256 -18.47 -8.60 -13.25
N GLU A 257 -17.25 -8.57 -12.74
CA GLU A 257 -16.79 -7.69 -11.67
C GLU A 257 -15.83 -6.62 -12.22
N PRO A 258 -15.65 -5.46 -11.54
CA PRO A 258 -14.71 -4.41 -11.99
C PRO A 258 -13.24 -4.81 -11.83
N GLY A 259 -12.92 -5.77 -10.97
CA GLY A 259 -11.59 -6.29 -10.70
C GLY A 259 -11.41 -7.75 -11.12
N VAL A 260 -10.53 -8.47 -10.39
CA VAL A 260 -10.21 -9.89 -10.63
C VAL A 260 -10.31 -10.75 -9.36
N ARG A 261 -11.08 -10.30 -8.35
CA ARG A 261 -11.16 -11.02 -7.05
C ARG A 261 -11.89 -12.35 -7.18
N LYS A 262 -13.08 -12.34 -7.79
CA LYS A 262 -13.87 -13.55 -8.06
C LYS A 262 -13.19 -14.42 -9.12
N LEU A 263 -12.66 -13.80 -10.17
CA LEU A 263 -11.91 -14.51 -11.22
C LEU A 263 -10.75 -15.31 -10.62
N LYS A 264 -9.96 -14.71 -9.72
CA LYS A 264 -8.87 -15.41 -9.03
C LYS A 264 -9.37 -16.62 -8.23
N GLN A 265 -10.50 -16.48 -7.56
CA GLN A 265 -11.10 -17.56 -6.78
C GLN A 265 -11.56 -18.71 -7.68
N LEU A 266 -12.27 -18.41 -8.77
CA LEU A 266 -12.73 -19.42 -9.72
C LEU A 266 -11.57 -20.16 -10.41
N LEU A 267 -10.52 -19.41 -10.82
CA LEU A 267 -9.33 -20.05 -11.40
C LEU A 267 -8.61 -20.95 -10.39
N LEU A 268 -8.57 -20.56 -9.12
CA LEU A 268 -8.00 -21.41 -8.07
C LEU A 268 -8.81 -22.68 -7.86
N ASP A 269 -10.14 -22.60 -7.86
CA ASP A 269 -11.03 -23.75 -7.67
C ASP A 269 -10.91 -24.70 -8.88
N ILE A 270 -10.94 -24.19 -10.12
CA ILE A 270 -10.74 -24.98 -11.34
C ILE A 270 -9.38 -25.73 -11.32
N ILE A 271 -8.29 -25.02 -10.97
CA ILE A 271 -6.96 -25.63 -10.96
C ILE A 271 -6.85 -26.68 -9.84
N ARG A 272 -7.52 -26.48 -8.70
CA ARG A 272 -7.58 -27.47 -7.62
C ARG A 272 -8.33 -28.73 -8.04
N ASP A 273 -9.45 -28.57 -8.75
CA ASP A 273 -10.21 -29.72 -9.26
C ASP A 273 -9.39 -30.54 -10.25
N ILE A 274 -8.68 -29.88 -11.18
CA ILE A 274 -7.77 -30.54 -12.12
C ILE A 274 -6.63 -31.28 -11.39
N ASN A 275 -6.17 -30.77 -10.25
CA ASN A 275 -5.08 -31.43 -9.48
C ASN A 275 -5.56 -32.65 -8.72
N LEU A 276 -6.86 -32.88 -8.58
CA LEU A 276 -7.43 -34.06 -7.91
C LEU A 276 -7.66 -35.22 -8.88
N GLU A 277 -7.71 -34.92 -10.19
CA GLU A 277 -7.81 -35.94 -11.26
C GLU A 277 -6.42 -36.44 -11.68
#